data_a6f966a8c1de3a5a2095b94198945d6c
#
_entry.id   a6f966a8c1de3a5a2095b94198945d6c
#
_cell.length_a   1.000
_cell.length_b   1.000
_cell.length_c   1.000
_cell.angle_alpha   90.00
_cell.angle_beta   90.00
_cell.angle_gamma   90.00
#
_symmetry.space_group_name_H-M   'P 1'
#
loop_
_entity.id
_entity.type
_entity.pdbx_description
1 polymer ?
#
loop_
_entity_poly.entity_id
_entity_poly.type
_entity_poly.pdbx_seq_one_letter_code
_entity_poly.pdbx_strand_id
1 'polypeptide(L)'
;MSTIVDIHARQILDSRGNPTIEVDVSLADGAFGRAAVPSGASTGAHEAWEKRDGDKGVYLGKGVLEAVENVNTRIAEELEGCDALDQTTVDEMMLELDGTPNKKNLGANAILGVSMAVAHAAAEHCGQPLYRYLGGTTARLLPAPMMNIINGGAHADNPLDVQEFMVMPLGFDTFDEALRAGVETFHALKKVLKDKKLSTAVGDEGGFAPHIGTCAEALEVILAAISNAGYKPGEQIAIALDCAATEMYDAKSGTYTIEGKQIDSAGMVNFLADLAGKYPIVSIEDGCSEDDWKGWKLISEKLGEKVQLVGDDLFVTNSVRLSRGIAEGVANSILVKVNQIGTLTETIAAVQMAHRAGYTSISSHRSGETEDATIADLAVGLSTGQIKTGSASRSDRIAKYNQLLRIQESLGDGALYAGREVRARWPGVC
;
A
#
# COMPACT_ATOMS: atom_id res chain seq x y z
N MET A 1 10.17 -26.41 -19.22
CA MET A 1 11.34 -25.51 -19.27
C MET A 1 10.81 -24.12 -18.92
N SER A 2 11.45 -23.50 -17.96
CA SER A 2 11.13 -22.15 -17.43
C SER A 2 11.49 -20.99 -18.36
N THR A 3 11.80 -21.32 -19.63
CA THR A 3 12.21 -20.32 -20.62
C THR A 3 11.04 -19.45 -21.05
N ILE A 4 11.21 -18.14 -21.03
CA ILE A 4 10.23 -17.17 -21.53
C ILE A 4 10.15 -17.29 -23.05
N VAL A 5 8.95 -17.50 -23.60
CA VAL A 5 8.72 -17.65 -25.05
C VAL A 5 7.79 -16.57 -25.61
N ASP A 6 7.02 -15.88 -24.77
CA ASP A 6 6.15 -14.79 -25.20
C ASP A 6 5.90 -13.83 -24.04
N ILE A 7 5.93 -12.54 -24.33
CA ILE A 7 5.54 -11.45 -23.44
C ILE A 7 4.60 -10.52 -24.20
N HIS A 8 3.39 -10.34 -23.68
CA HIS A 8 2.38 -9.51 -24.32
C HIS A 8 1.71 -8.57 -23.34
N ALA A 9 1.71 -7.29 -23.63
CA ALA A 9 1.03 -6.26 -22.85
C ALA A 9 -0.19 -5.71 -23.58
N ARG A 10 -1.15 -5.24 -22.80
CA ARG A 10 -2.33 -4.48 -23.26
C ARG A 10 -2.67 -3.36 -22.30
N GLN A 11 -3.38 -2.38 -22.83
CA GLN A 11 -4.02 -1.35 -22.03
C GLN A 11 -5.35 -1.87 -21.48
N ILE A 12 -5.56 -1.75 -20.19
CA ILE A 12 -6.82 -2.02 -19.48
C ILE A 12 -7.25 -0.77 -18.70
N LEU A 13 -8.34 -0.82 -17.96
CA LEU A 13 -8.80 0.28 -17.10
C LEU A 13 -8.62 -0.05 -15.62
N ASP A 14 -8.20 0.93 -14.85
CA ASP A 14 -8.15 0.88 -13.39
C ASP A 14 -9.53 1.16 -12.76
N SER A 15 -9.62 1.05 -11.44
CA SER A 15 -10.84 1.28 -10.63
C SER A 15 -11.41 2.71 -10.73
N ARG A 16 -10.64 3.65 -11.27
CA ARG A 16 -11.04 5.04 -11.53
C ARG A 16 -11.43 5.27 -12.99
N GLY A 17 -11.36 4.23 -13.84
CA GLY A 17 -11.59 4.31 -15.27
C GLY A 17 -10.44 4.96 -16.05
N ASN A 18 -9.25 5.08 -15.46
CA ASN A 18 -8.05 5.51 -16.16
C ASN A 18 -7.33 4.30 -16.78
N PRO A 19 -6.66 4.46 -17.93
CA PRO A 19 -5.82 3.42 -18.49
C PRO A 19 -4.69 2.99 -17.54
N THR A 20 -4.42 1.69 -17.52
CA THR A 20 -3.23 1.08 -16.94
C THR A 20 -2.79 -0.10 -17.81
N ILE A 21 -1.65 -0.73 -17.45
CA ILE A 21 -1.05 -1.81 -18.22
C ILE A 21 -1.32 -3.16 -17.56
N GLU A 22 -1.64 -4.17 -18.36
CA GLU A 22 -1.66 -5.59 -17.99
C GLU A 22 -0.68 -6.33 -18.88
N VAL A 23 0.08 -7.26 -18.30
CA VAL A 23 1.11 -8.05 -18.99
C VAL A 23 0.85 -9.53 -18.81
N ASP A 24 0.98 -10.28 -19.88
CA ASP A 24 1.00 -11.72 -19.93
C ASP A 24 2.42 -12.22 -20.23
N VAL A 25 2.85 -13.28 -19.57
CA VAL A 25 4.10 -14.00 -19.84
C VAL A 25 3.81 -15.48 -20.00
N SER A 26 4.31 -16.09 -21.08
CA SER A 26 4.19 -17.51 -21.36
C SER A 26 5.56 -18.18 -21.33
N LEU A 27 5.63 -19.38 -20.73
CA LEU A 27 6.85 -20.18 -20.66
C LEU A 27 6.78 -21.38 -21.64
N ALA A 28 7.95 -21.92 -22.00
CA ALA A 28 8.08 -23.00 -22.96
C ALA A 28 7.37 -24.30 -22.59
N ASP A 29 7.06 -24.53 -21.32
CA ASP A 29 6.28 -25.68 -20.84
C ASP A 29 4.77 -25.43 -20.77
N GLY A 30 4.32 -24.22 -21.12
CA GLY A 30 2.94 -23.80 -21.10
C GLY A 30 2.51 -23.07 -19.81
N ALA A 31 3.39 -22.92 -18.81
CA ALA A 31 3.10 -22.09 -17.65
C ALA A 31 2.87 -20.63 -18.06
N PHE A 32 1.95 -19.96 -17.39
CA PHE A 32 1.44 -18.64 -17.74
C PHE A 32 1.39 -17.73 -16.53
N GLY A 33 1.75 -16.46 -16.70
CA GLY A 33 1.61 -15.44 -15.66
C GLY A 33 0.93 -14.19 -16.21
N ARG A 34 0.05 -13.60 -15.42
CA ARG A 34 -0.61 -12.32 -15.73
C ARG A 34 -0.51 -11.41 -14.55
N ALA A 35 -0.24 -10.13 -14.80
CA ALA A 35 -0.25 -9.10 -13.78
C ALA A 35 -0.74 -7.77 -14.34
N ALA A 36 -1.48 -7.01 -13.52
CA ALA A 36 -1.92 -5.67 -13.84
C ALA A 36 -1.32 -4.66 -12.85
N VAL A 37 -0.87 -3.52 -13.36
CA VAL A 37 -0.13 -2.52 -12.60
C VAL A 37 -1.06 -1.48 -11.99
N PRO A 38 -0.99 -1.21 -10.68
CA PRO A 38 -1.75 -0.14 -10.03
C PRO A 38 -1.16 1.24 -10.34
N SER A 39 -1.96 2.30 -10.13
CA SER A 39 -1.57 3.69 -10.40
C SER A 39 -1.98 4.63 -9.27
N GLY A 40 -1.09 5.52 -8.84
CA GLY A 40 -1.38 6.52 -7.81
C GLY A 40 -2.27 7.67 -8.28
N ALA A 41 -2.98 8.34 -7.33
CA ALA A 41 -3.61 9.64 -7.54
C ALA A 41 -2.65 10.76 -7.12
N SER A 42 -2.17 10.70 -5.89
CA SER A 42 -1.01 11.44 -5.40
C SER A 42 0.25 10.60 -5.66
N THR A 43 1.34 11.22 -6.06
CA THR A 43 2.63 10.56 -6.29
C THR A 43 3.71 11.32 -5.56
N GLY A 44 4.50 10.63 -4.73
CA GLY A 44 5.68 11.20 -4.10
C GLY A 44 6.69 11.69 -5.16
N ALA A 45 7.36 12.79 -4.90
CA ALA A 45 8.28 13.42 -5.86
C ALA A 45 9.44 12.50 -6.26
N HIS A 46 9.71 11.48 -5.47
CA HIS A 46 10.83 10.55 -5.62
C HIS A 46 10.43 9.16 -6.16
N GLU A 47 9.17 8.97 -6.56
CA GLU A 47 8.69 7.72 -7.17
C GLU A 47 9.33 7.46 -8.53
N ALA A 48 9.39 6.19 -8.92
CA ALA A 48 9.75 5.78 -10.27
C ALA A 48 8.69 6.30 -11.28
N TRP A 49 9.15 6.57 -12.49
CA TRP A 49 8.35 7.26 -13.51
C TRP A 49 7.28 6.36 -14.12
N GLU A 50 6.01 6.66 -13.88
CA GLU A 50 4.90 6.06 -14.61
C GLU A 50 4.80 6.67 -16.00
N LYS A 51 4.92 5.83 -17.04
CA LYS A 51 4.87 6.32 -18.44
C LYS A 51 3.44 6.49 -18.89
N ARG A 52 3.11 7.72 -19.30
CA ARG A 52 1.84 8.15 -19.85
C ARG A 52 2.05 8.77 -21.24
N ASP A 53 1.11 8.54 -22.16
CA ASP A 53 1.22 9.01 -23.55
C ASP A 53 1.15 10.53 -23.68
N GLY A 54 0.46 11.21 -22.76
CA GLY A 54 0.37 12.67 -22.73
C GLY A 54 -0.56 13.28 -23.78
N ASP A 55 -1.13 12.49 -24.68
CA ASP A 55 -2.09 12.97 -25.68
C ASP A 55 -3.44 13.32 -25.04
N LYS A 56 -3.69 14.59 -24.86
CA LYS A 56 -4.92 15.08 -24.21
C LYS A 56 -6.21 14.74 -24.98
N GLY A 57 -6.12 14.38 -26.26
CA GLY A 57 -7.24 13.93 -27.07
C GLY A 57 -7.70 12.49 -26.76
N VAL A 58 -6.84 11.70 -26.09
CA VAL A 58 -7.08 10.29 -25.74
C VAL A 58 -6.95 10.12 -24.24
N TYR A 59 -8.01 9.67 -23.57
CA TYR A 59 -8.05 9.50 -22.10
C TYR A 59 -7.49 10.69 -21.31
N LEU A 60 -7.68 11.92 -21.81
CA LEU A 60 -7.20 13.16 -21.18
C LEU A 60 -5.67 13.19 -20.95
N GLY A 61 -4.91 12.49 -21.77
CA GLY A 61 -3.44 12.36 -21.65
C GLY A 61 -2.97 11.19 -20.78
N LYS A 62 -3.89 10.38 -20.25
CA LYS A 62 -3.56 9.29 -19.33
C LYS A 62 -3.38 7.92 -20.01
N GLY A 63 -3.37 7.85 -21.36
CA GLY A 63 -3.08 6.63 -22.11
C GLY A 63 -1.73 6.01 -21.72
N VAL A 64 -1.58 4.70 -21.93
CA VAL A 64 -0.35 3.94 -21.62
C VAL A 64 0.17 3.13 -22.81
N LEU A 65 -0.22 3.51 -24.03
CA LEU A 65 0.16 2.78 -25.24
C LEU A 65 1.66 2.80 -25.53
N GLU A 66 2.38 3.88 -25.14
CA GLU A 66 3.85 3.89 -25.22
C GLU A 66 4.48 2.87 -24.25
N ALA A 67 3.93 2.69 -23.06
CA ALA A 67 4.39 1.66 -22.13
C ALA A 67 4.06 0.25 -22.66
N VAL A 68 2.88 0.05 -23.22
CA VAL A 68 2.49 -1.21 -23.90
C VAL A 68 3.44 -1.52 -25.06
N GLU A 69 3.77 -0.53 -25.89
CA GLU A 69 4.72 -0.71 -27.01
C GLU A 69 6.11 -1.08 -26.50
N ASN A 70 6.60 -0.43 -25.44
CA ASN A 70 7.88 -0.77 -24.83
C ASN A 70 7.93 -2.22 -24.34
N VAL A 71 6.83 -2.75 -23.78
CA VAL A 71 6.76 -4.17 -23.38
C VAL A 71 6.74 -5.07 -24.60
N ASN A 72 5.86 -4.81 -25.58
CA ASN A 72 5.63 -5.70 -26.72
C ASN A 72 6.78 -5.74 -27.73
N THR A 73 7.72 -4.79 -27.64
CA THR A 73 8.87 -4.71 -28.52
C THR A 73 10.17 -4.87 -27.75
N ARG A 74 10.63 -3.81 -27.09
CA ARG A 74 11.95 -3.72 -26.49
C ARG A 74 12.17 -4.72 -25.35
N ILE A 75 11.20 -4.82 -24.41
CA ILE A 75 11.34 -5.72 -23.25
C ILE A 75 11.14 -7.17 -23.70
N ALA A 76 10.14 -7.45 -24.55
CA ALA A 76 9.89 -8.78 -25.05
C ALA A 76 11.08 -9.33 -25.85
N GLU A 77 11.71 -8.51 -26.72
CA GLU A 77 12.89 -8.89 -27.48
C GLU A 77 14.12 -9.17 -26.59
N GLU A 78 14.30 -8.38 -25.54
CA GLU A 78 15.41 -8.52 -24.58
C GLU A 78 15.28 -9.79 -23.71
N LEU A 79 14.07 -10.15 -23.31
CA LEU A 79 13.83 -11.22 -22.35
C LEU A 79 13.46 -12.57 -23.00
N GLU A 80 13.25 -12.63 -24.33
CA GLU A 80 12.98 -13.89 -25.03
C GLU A 80 14.15 -14.85 -24.83
N GLY A 81 13.84 -16.06 -24.37
CA GLY A 81 14.84 -17.08 -24.10
C GLY A 81 15.42 -17.05 -22.67
N CYS A 82 15.12 -16.04 -21.87
CA CYS A 82 15.57 -15.96 -20.48
C CYS A 82 14.85 -17.00 -19.59
N ASP A 83 15.47 -17.35 -18.46
CA ASP A 83 14.90 -18.23 -17.44
C ASP A 83 14.02 -17.41 -16.49
N ALA A 84 12.71 -17.68 -16.49
CA ALA A 84 11.77 -17.01 -15.59
C ALA A 84 12.01 -17.28 -14.10
N LEU A 85 12.77 -18.33 -13.74
CA LEU A 85 13.14 -18.61 -12.35
C LEU A 85 14.23 -17.67 -11.84
N ASP A 86 14.98 -17.02 -12.71
CA ASP A 86 15.99 -16.03 -12.35
C ASP A 86 15.40 -14.61 -12.37
N GLN A 87 14.47 -14.35 -11.45
CA GLN A 87 13.77 -13.07 -11.32
C GLN A 87 14.74 -11.89 -11.23
N THR A 88 15.86 -12.07 -10.52
CA THR A 88 16.85 -11.00 -10.32
C THR A 88 17.49 -10.59 -11.65
N THR A 89 17.93 -11.57 -12.45
CA THR A 89 18.51 -11.30 -13.77
C THR A 89 17.47 -10.68 -14.72
N VAL A 90 16.23 -11.18 -14.73
CA VAL A 90 15.14 -10.60 -15.54
C VAL A 90 14.90 -9.13 -15.19
N ASP A 91 14.81 -8.81 -13.89
CA ASP A 91 14.60 -7.43 -13.46
C ASP A 91 15.81 -6.54 -13.77
N GLU A 92 17.05 -7.03 -13.55
CA GLU A 92 18.28 -6.31 -13.87
C GLU A 92 18.42 -5.99 -15.36
N MET A 93 18.11 -6.94 -16.26
CA MET A 93 18.11 -6.72 -17.71
C MET A 93 17.15 -5.60 -18.10
N MET A 94 15.93 -5.55 -17.53
CA MET A 94 14.98 -4.45 -17.79
C MET A 94 15.50 -3.10 -17.27
N LEU A 95 16.17 -3.07 -16.11
CA LEU A 95 16.76 -1.86 -15.54
C LEU A 95 17.92 -1.35 -16.39
N GLU A 96 18.77 -2.24 -16.90
CA GLU A 96 19.88 -1.91 -17.81
C GLU A 96 19.35 -1.40 -19.16
N LEU A 97 18.29 -2.02 -19.69
CA LEU A 97 17.62 -1.59 -20.92
C LEU A 97 17.00 -0.20 -20.80
N ASP A 98 16.44 0.15 -19.63
CA ASP A 98 15.95 1.50 -19.34
C ASP A 98 17.09 2.50 -19.20
N GLY A 99 18.15 2.17 -18.48
CA GLY A 99 19.37 2.95 -18.29
C GLY A 99 19.19 4.24 -17.49
N THR A 100 18.05 4.46 -16.82
CA THR A 100 17.81 5.65 -15.98
C THR A 100 17.47 5.26 -14.54
N PRO A 101 17.88 6.08 -13.53
CA PRO A 101 17.63 5.74 -12.13
C PRO A 101 16.16 5.63 -11.75
N ASN A 102 15.28 6.33 -12.47
CA ASN A 102 13.83 6.39 -12.19
C ASN A 102 12.97 5.72 -13.25
N LYS A 103 13.54 4.90 -14.12
CA LYS A 103 12.83 4.11 -15.15
C LYS A 103 12.06 4.97 -16.18
N LYS A 104 12.62 6.14 -16.52
CA LYS A 104 11.92 7.13 -17.35
C LYS A 104 11.77 6.71 -18.81
N ASN A 105 12.70 5.90 -19.34
CA ASN A 105 12.72 5.54 -20.76
C ASN A 105 11.66 4.50 -21.11
N LEU A 106 11.60 3.40 -20.36
CA LEU A 106 10.59 2.34 -20.55
C LEU A 106 9.29 2.63 -19.83
N GLY A 107 9.38 3.18 -18.62
CA GLY A 107 8.30 3.38 -17.67
C GLY A 107 8.29 2.31 -16.58
N ALA A 108 8.18 2.74 -15.31
CA ALA A 108 8.08 1.83 -14.17
C ALA A 108 6.86 0.90 -14.29
N ASN A 109 5.77 1.37 -14.87
CA ASN A 109 4.56 0.56 -15.13
C ASN A 109 4.82 -0.55 -16.15
N ALA A 110 5.58 -0.30 -17.22
CA ALA A 110 5.98 -1.33 -18.19
C ALA A 110 6.87 -2.40 -17.54
N ILE A 111 7.92 -1.98 -16.83
CA ILE A 111 8.89 -2.85 -16.16
C ILE A 111 8.20 -3.69 -15.09
N LEU A 112 7.38 -3.07 -14.22
CA LEU A 112 6.69 -3.77 -13.14
C LEU A 112 5.69 -4.81 -13.66
N GLY A 113 4.95 -4.47 -14.71
CA GLY A 113 4.00 -5.41 -15.32
C GLY A 113 4.68 -6.72 -15.73
N VAL A 114 5.84 -6.62 -16.38
CA VAL A 114 6.64 -7.80 -16.76
C VAL A 114 7.21 -8.49 -15.54
N SER A 115 7.82 -7.76 -14.61
CA SER A 115 8.41 -8.33 -13.38
C SER A 115 7.41 -9.18 -12.58
N MET A 116 6.19 -8.67 -12.37
CA MET A 116 5.13 -9.42 -11.68
C MET A 116 4.62 -10.61 -12.51
N ALA A 117 4.39 -10.43 -13.80
CA ALA A 117 3.89 -11.52 -14.67
C ALA A 117 4.89 -12.67 -14.77
N VAL A 118 6.21 -12.38 -14.83
CA VAL A 118 7.27 -13.40 -14.78
C VAL A 118 7.21 -14.18 -13.48
N ALA A 119 7.06 -13.52 -12.33
CA ALA A 119 6.94 -14.21 -11.03
C ALA A 119 5.70 -15.12 -10.96
N HIS A 120 4.57 -14.71 -11.54
CA HIS A 120 3.38 -15.55 -11.65
C HIS A 120 3.62 -16.78 -12.55
N ALA A 121 4.23 -16.60 -13.71
CA ALA A 121 4.56 -17.70 -14.62
C ALA A 121 5.56 -18.68 -13.99
N ALA A 122 6.58 -18.17 -13.30
CA ALA A 122 7.56 -18.97 -12.56
C ALA A 122 6.92 -19.78 -11.42
N ALA A 123 5.99 -19.18 -10.67
CA ALA A 123 5.24 -19.86 -9.62
C ALA A 123 4.39 -20.98 -10.19
N GLU A 124 3.68 -20.75 -11.30
CA GLU A 124 2.91 -21.77 -12.01
C GLU A 124 3.80 -22.91 -12.54
N HIS A 125 4.94 -22.58 -13.15
CA HIS A 125 5.96 -23.54 -13.56
C HIS A 125 6.39 -24.46 -12.42
N CYS A 126 6.59 -23.89 -11.23
CA CYS A 126 6.96 -24.64 -10.03
C CYS A 126 5.78 -25.40 -9.39
N GLY A 127 4.55 -25.25 -9.90
CA GLY A 127 3.35 -25.85 -9.31
C GLY A 127 3.05 -25.28 -7.90
N GLN A 128 3.40 -24.02 -7.65
CA GLN A 128 3.24 -23.39 -6.34
C GLN A 128 2.40 -22.12 -6.43
N PRO A 129 1.58 -21.80 -5.42
CA PRO A 129 0.95 -20.48 -5.32
C PRO A 129 2.03 -19.41 -5.13
N LEU A 130 1.77 -18.19 -5.63
CA LEU A 130 2.75 -17.11 -5.70
C LEU A 130 3.35 -16.78 -4.32
N TYR A 131 2.52 -16.70 -3.26
CA TYR A 131 3.03 -16.41 -1.91
C TYR A 131 4.08 -17.41 -1.43
N ARG A 132 3.93 -18.69 -1.81
CA ARG A 132 4.86 -19.75 -1.44
C ARG A 132 6.11 -19.75 -2.31
N TYR A 133 5.96 -19.45 -3.59
CA TYR A 133 7.10 -19.27 -4.51
C TYR A 133 8.01 -18.15 -4.02
N LEU A 134 7.44 -17.00 -3.64
CA LEU A 134 8.20 -15.84 -3.17
C LEU A 134 8.78 -16.01 -1.76
N GLY A 135 8.03 -16.61 -0.82
CA GLY A 135 8.38 -16.67 0.60
C GLY A 135 8.91 -18.01 1.09
N GLY A 136 8.92 -19.01 0.21
CA GLY A 136 9.41 -20.36 0.53
C GLY A 136 8.48 -21.11 1.52
N THR A 137 9.05 -22.12 2.17
CA THR A 137 8.31 -23.06 3.02
C THR A 137 7.72 -22.45 4.29
N THR A 138 8.19 -21.28 4.71
CA THR A 138 7.76 -20.58 5.94
C THR A 138 6.71 -19.49 5.68
N ALA A 139 6.32 -19.24 4.44
CA ALA A 139 5.30 -18.26 4.07
C ALA A 139 3.91 -18.70 4.56
N ARG A 140 3.48 -18.22 5.74
CA ARG A 140 2.23 -18.60 6.39
C ARG A 140 1.63 -17.52 7.29
N LEU A 141 2.26 -16.34 7.34
CA LEU A 141 1.81 -15.22 8.17
C LEU A 141 0.81 -14.36 7.39
N LEU A 142 -0.47 -14.45 7.75
CA LEU A 142 -1.54 -13.60 7.22
C LEU A 142 -1.39 -12.19 7.82
N PRO A 143 -1.40 -11.13 6.98
CA PRO A 143 -1.19 -9.77 7.45
C PRO A 143 -2.41 -9.21 8.19
N ALA A 144 -2.17 -8.35 9.18
CA ALA A 144 -3.21 -7.54 9.80
C ALA A 144 -3.71 -6.47 8.80
N PRO A 145 -5.02 -6.42 8.49
CA PRO A 145 -5.55 -5.44 7.56
C PRO A 145 -5.66 -4.05 8.19
N MET A 146 -5.21 -3.03 7.46
CA MET A 146 -5.41 -1.61 7.73
C MET A 146 -6.50 -1.13 6.78
N MET A 147 -7.74 -1.08 7.29
CA MET A 147 -8.94 -0.86 6.45
C MET A 147 -9.35 0.61 6.49
N ASN A 148 -9.17 1.34 5.39
CA ASN A 148 -9.56 2.74 5.26
C ASN A 148 -11.10 2.87 5.28
N ILE A 149 -11.70 3.40 6.35
CA ILE A 149 -13.15 3.51 6.53
C ILE A 149 -13.70 4.94 6.46
N ILE A 150 -12.86 5.97 6.67
CA ILE A 150 -13.20 7.38 6.42
C ILE A 150 -12.07 8.03 5.63
N ASN A 151 -12.43 8.73 4.56
CA ASN A 151 -11.54 9.49 3.70
C ASN A 151 -11.65 10.99 3.94
N GLY A 152 -10.51 11.66 3.87
CA GLY A 152 -10.35 13.11 3.80
C GLY A 152 -9.27 13.51 2.80
N GLY A 153 -8.68 14.67 2.95
CA GLY A 153 -7.58 15.16 2.12
C GLY A 153 -7.88 15.06 0.62
N ALA A 154 -6.90 14.61 -0.15
CA ALA A 154 -7.05 14.42 -1.59
C ALA A 154 -8.02 13.28 -1.99
N HIS A 155 -8.40 12.40 -1.05
CA HIS A 155 -9.28 11.25 -1.29
C HIS A 155 -10.78 11.55 -1.15
N ALA A 156 -11.16 12.76 -0.69
CA ALA A 156 -12.56 13.14 -0.50
C ALA A 156 -12.78 14.65 -0.63
N ASP A 157 -13.91 15.05 -1.21
CA ASP A 157 -14.36 16.44 -1.24
C ASP A 157 -15.09 16.77 0.07
N ASN A 158 -14.30 16.91 1.15
CA ASN A 158 -14.79 17.26 2.48
C ASN A 158 -13.73 18.09 3.25
N PRO A 159 -14.03 18.66 4.42
CA PRO A 159 -13.09 19.53 5.13
C PRO A 159 -12.06 18.80 6.01
N LEU A 160 -11.95 17.48 5.96
CA LEU A 160 -10.92 16.73 6.70
C LEU A 160 -9.57 16.86 5.99
N ASP A 161 -8.55 17.33 6.71
CA ASP A 161 -7.19 17.44 6.17
C ASP A 161 -6.46 16.10 6.12
N VAL A 162 -6.61 15.26 7.17
CA VAL A 162 -6.04 13.91 7.24
C VAL A 162 -6.71 13.01 6.19
N GLN A 163 -5.90 12.35 5.38
CA GLN A 163 -6.35 11.66 4.17
C GLN A 163 -7.10 10.37 4.44
N GLU A 164 -6.64 9.55 5.42
CA GLU A 164 -7.26 8.27 5.72
C GLU A 164 -7.34 8.00 7.22
N PHE A 165 -8.50 7.50 7.63
CA PHE A 165 -8.74 6.96 8.96
C PHE A 165 -9.05 5.47 8.81
N MET A 166 -8.17 4.64 9.34
CA MET A 166 -8.23 3.19 9.17
C MET A 166 -8.56 2.49 10.49
N VAL A 167 -9.24 1.36 10.38
CA VAL A 167 -9.38 0.40 11.50
C VAL A 167 -8.44 -0.77 11.30
N MET A 168 -7.83 -1.22 12.41
CA MET A 168 -6.94 -2.36 12.47
C MET A 168 -7.48 -3.39 13.47
N PRO A 169 -8.08 -4.50 13.01
CA PRO A 169 -8.61 -5.55 13.88
C PRO A 169 -7.47 -6.46 14.37
N LEU A 170 -6.79 -6.07 15.45
CA LEU A 170 -5.58 -6.71 15.97
C LEU A 170 -5.83 -7.78 17.04
N GLY A 171 -6.98 -7.74 17.72
CA GLY A 171 -7.29 -8.60 18.88
C GLY A 171 -7.96 -9.91 18.53
N PHE A 172 -7.63 -10.53 17.39
CA PHE A 172 -8.21 -11.78 16.89
C PHE A 172 -7.14 -12.85 16.71
N ASP A 173 -7.57 -14.11 16.60
CA ASP A 173 -6.66 -15.25 16.43
C ASP A 173 -6.47 -15.64 14.97
N THR A 174 -7.44 -15.32 14.10
CA THR A 174 -7.40 -15.66 12.67
C THR A 174 -7.68 -14.45 11.79
N PHE A 175 -7.25 -14.51 10.53
CA PHE A 175 -7.45 -13.43 9.56
C PHE A 175 -8.95 -13.26 9.20
N ASP A 176 -9.69 -14.35 9.03
CA ASP A 176 -11.12 -14.31 8.69
C ASP A 176 -11.97 -13.68 9.80
N GLU A 177 -11.66 -13.94 11.08
CA GLU A 177 -12.30 -13.26 12.21
C GLU A 177 -11.97 -11.76 12.22
N ALA A 178 -10.71 -11.41 11.99
CA ALA A 178 -10.26 -10.03 11.91
C ALA A 178 -10.92 -9.28 10.74
N LEU A 179 -10.97 -9.90 9.55
CA LEU A 179 -11.65 -9.33 8.39
C LEU A 179 -13.14 -9.14 8.65
N ARG A 180 -13.82 -10.13 9.24
CA ARG A 180 -15.23 -10.02 9.64
C ARG A 180 -15.46 -8.83 10.58
N ALA A 181 -14.62 -8.67 11.59
CA ALA A 181 -14.74 -7.56 12.54
C ALA A 181 -14.56 -6.19 11.85
N GLY A 182 -13.64 -6.09 10.90
CA GLY A 182 -13.48 -4.89 10.08
C GLY A 182 -14.72 -4.60 9.22
N VAL A 183 -15.29 -5.61 8.56
CA VAL A 183 -16.51 -5.48 7.74
C VAL A 183 -17.71 -5.09 8.60
N GLU A 184 -17.91 -5.73 9.75
CA GLU A 184 -19.02 -5.39 10.68
C GLU A 184 -18.89 -3.97 11.21
N THR A 185 -17.64 -3.52 11.51
CA THR A 185 -17.36 -2.13 11.90
C THR A 185 -17.69 -1.15 10.76
N PHE A 186 -17.32 -1.47 9.51
CA PHE A 186 -17.67 -0.66 8.33
C PHE A 186 -19.20 -0.51 8.18
N HIS A 187 -19.96 -1.58 8.36
CA HIS A 187 -21.42 -1.52 8.29
C HIS A 187 -22.03 -0.76 9.48
N ALA A 188 -21.48 -0.90 10.69
CA ALA A 188 -21.89 -0.11 11.84
C ALA A 188 -21.60 1.38 11.63
N LEU A 189 -20.44 1.73 11.03
CA LEU A 189 -20.11 3.11 10.67
C LEU A 189 -21.12 3.70 9.69
N LYS A 190 -21.53 2.94 8.68
CA LYS A 190 -22.60 3.38 7.75
C LYS A 190 -23.88 3.76 8.48
N LYS A 191 -24.26 2.99 9.51
CA LYS A 191 -25.42 3.30 10.33
C LYS A 191 -25.22 4.57 11.16
N VAL A 192 -24.07 4.69 11.84
CA VAL A 192 -23.73 5.89 12.64
C VAL A 192 -23.78 7.15 11.79
N LEU A 193 -23.19 7.12 10.56
CA LEU A 193 -23.22 8.25 9.64
C LEU A 193 -24.66 8.61 9.22
N LYS A 194 -25.49 7.61 8.88
CA LYS A 194 -26.91 7.84 8.54
C LYS A 194 -27.70 8.46 9.69
N ASP A 195 -27.51 7.99 10.91
CA ASP A 195 -28.20 8.50 12.11
C ASP A 195 -27.80 9.97 12.36
N LYS A 196 -26.58 10.35 12.03
CA LYS A 196 -26.07 11.73 12.05
C LYS A 196 -26.44 12.54 10.80
N LYS A 197 -27.15 11.97 9.81
CA LYS A 197 -27.51 12.58 8.52
C LYS A 197 -26.28 12.97 7.69
N LEU A 198 -25.16 12.26 7.83
CA LEU A 198 -23.94 12.43 7.06
C LEU A 198 -23.96 11.54 5.82
N SER A 199 -23.17 11.92 4.80
CA SER A 199 -23.02 11.14 3.56
C SER A 199 -22.46 9.74 3.84
N THR A 200 -22.99 8.75 3.13
CA THR A 200 -22.44 7.38 3.06
C THR A 200 -21.99 7.02 1.67
N ALA A 201 -21.71 8.03 0.82
CA ALA A 201 -20.96 7.83 -0.41
C ALA A 201 -19.53 7.42 -0.09
N VAL A 202 -18.95 6.59 -0.96
CA VAL A 202 -17.58 6.07 -0.78
C VAL A 202 -16.61 6.75 -1.75
N GLY A 203 -15.38 6.93 -1.29
CA GLY A 203 -14.27 7.42 -2.10
C GLY A 203 -13.62 6.31 -2.94
N ASP A 204 -12.51 6.63 -3.56
CA ASP A 204 -11.77 5.76 -4.47
C ASP A 204 -11.31 4.46 -3.82
N GLU A 205 -11.04 4.48 -2.52
CA GLU A 205 -10.58 3.32 -1.76
C GLU A 205 -11.69 2.58 -1.00
N GLY A 206 -12.96 2.96 -1.23
CA GLY A 206 -14.12 2.28 -0.68
C GLY A 206 -14.52 2.71 0.74
N GLY A 207 -13.76 3.57 1.41
CA GLY A 207 -14.13 4.23 2.66
C GLY A 207 -15.16 5.33 2.46
N PHE A 208 -15.93 5.69 3.51
CA PHE A 208 -16.91 6.78 3.44
C PHE A 208 -16.24 8.15 3.35
N ALA A 209 -16.91 9.09 2.68
CA ALA A 209 -16.49 10.48 2.56
C ALA A 209 -17.54 11.42 3.19
N PRO A 210 -17.73 11.39 4.52
CA PRO A 210 -18.70 12.26 5.19
C PRO A 210 -18.18 13.69 5.30
N HIS A 211 -19.09 14.66 5.37
CA HIS A 211 -18.74 16.06 5.66
C HIS A 211 -18.55 16.24 7.18
N ILE A 212 -17.34 15.92 7.64
CA ILE A 212 -16.88 16.04 9.04
C ILE A 212 -15.77 17.09 9.09
N GLY A 213 -15.77 17.93 10.13
CA GLY A 213 -14.94 19.12 10.17
C GLY A 213 -13.56 18.94 10.84
N THR A 214 -13.38 17.93 11.67
CA THR A 214 -12.13 17.74 12.43
C THR A 214 -11.73 16.26 12.54
N CYS A 215 -10.43 16.02 12.74
CA CYS A 215 -9.89 14.69 13.01
C CYS A 215 -10.53 14.06 14.26
N ALA A 216 -10.71 14.84 15.31
CA ALA A 216 -11.33 14.37 16.56
C ALA A 216 -12.76 13.88 16.32
N GLU A 217 -13.57 14.60 15.54
CA GLU A 217 -14.94 14.20 15.21
C GLU A 217 -14.95 12.90 14.39
N ALA A 218 -14.06 12.73 13.43
CA ALA A 218 -13.90 11.50 12.65
C ALA A 218 -13.54 10.30 13.55
N LEU A 219 -12.60 10.50 14.48
CA LEU A 219 -12.19 9.46 15.44
C LEU A 219 -13.32 9.04 16.37
N GLU A 220 -14.11 10.00 16.90
CA GLU A 220 -15.28 9.71 17.74
C GLU A 220 -16.36 8.89 17.00
N VAL A 221 -16.59 9.20 15.73
CA VAL A 221 -17.56 8.45 14.89
C VAL A 221 -17.06 7.02 14.66
N ILE A 222 -15.75 6.83 14.47
CA ILE A 222 -15.13 5.50 14.33
C ILE A 222 -15.23 4.70 15.63
N LEU A 223 -14.92 5.30 16.79
CA LEU A 223 -15.03 4.63 18.08
C LEU A 223 -16.48 4.19 18.38
N ALA A 224 -17.45 5.05 18.06
CA ALA A 224 -18.86 4.70 18.17
C ALA A 224 -19.22 3.52 17.24
N ALA A 225 -18.67 3.49 16.01
CA ALA A 225 -18.91 2.39 15.08
C ALA A 225 -18.32 1.05 15.57
N ILE A 226 -17.09 1.05 16.09
CA ILE A 226 -16.44 -0.13 16.67
C ILE A 226 -17.28 -0.67 17.83
N SER A 227 -17.70 0.21 18.75
CA SER A 227 -18.52 -0.16 19.91
C SER A 227 -19.90 -0.68 19.50
N ASN A 228 -20.56 -0.05 18.52
CA ASN A 228 -21.86 -0.47 18.00
C ASN A 228 -21.79 -1.81 17.23
N ALA A 229 -20.63 -2.16 16.68
CA ALA A 229 -20.39 -3.48 16.10
C ALA A 229 -20.12 -4.57 17.15
N GLY A 230 -20.05 -4.20 18.44
CA GLY A 230 -19.84 -5.13 19.55
C GLY A 230 -18.37 -5.39 19.89
N TYR A 231 -17.44 -4.62 19.32
CA TYR A 231 -16.01 -4.75 19.55
C TYR A 231 -15.48 -3.69 20.52
N LYS A 232 -14.33 -3.97 21.14
CA LYS A 232 -13.68 -3.07 22.09
C LYS A 232 -12.63 -2.21 21.36
N PRO A 233 -12.84 -0.87 21.29
CA PRO A 233 -11.85 0.05 20.75
C PRO A 233 -10.51 -0.08 21.50
N GLY A 234 -9.41 -0.08 20.75
CA GLY A 234 -8.05 -0.16 21.29
C GLY A 234 -7.62 -1.56 21.75
N GLU A 235 -8.55 -2.42 22.18
CA GLU A 235 -8.24 -3.80 22.61
C GLU A 235 -8.35 -4.78 21.41
N GLN A 236 -9.51 -4.79 20.74
CA GLN A 236 -9.77 -5.67 19.60
C GLN A 236 -9.53 -4.97 18.27
N ILE A 237 -9.95 -3.72 18.15
CA ILE A 237 -9.79 -2.90 16.95
C ILE A 237 -9.10 -1.59 17.34
N ALA A 238 -7.91 -1.39 16.82
CA ALA A 238 -7.14 -0.16 16.93
C ALA A 238 -7.40 0.76 15.72
N ILE A 239 -6.85 1.98 15.76
CA ILE A 239 -6.94 2.98 14.71
C ILE A 239 -5.56 3.23 14.10
N ALA A 240 -5.52 3.44 12.79
CA ALA A 240 -4.37 3.98 12.09
C ALA A 240 -4.77 5.21 11.28
N LEU A 241 -3.83 6.11 11.07
CA LEU A 241 -3.98 7.32 10.27
C LEU A 241 -3.00 7.29 9.11
N ASP A 242 -3.43 7.82 7.96
CA ASP A 242 -2.55 8.31 6.90
C ASP A 242 -2.79 9.82 6.78
N CYS A 243 -1.77 10.61 7.15
CA CYS A 243 -1.88 12.05 7.16
C CYS A 243 -1.64 12.67 5.79
N ALA A 244 -0.86 12.03 4.92
CA ALA A 244 -0.38 12.59 3.67
C ALA A 244 0.12 14.04 3.84
N ALA A 245 0.95 14.25 4.86
CA ALA A 245 1.26 15.61 5.36
C ALA A 245 2.02 16.48 4.36
N THR A 246 2.55 15.92 3.27
CA THR A 246 3.12 16.68 2.16
C THR A 246 2.08 17.58 1.50
N GLU A 247 0.82 17.15 1.39
CA GLU A 247 -0.29 17.95 0.83
C GLU A 247 -0.64 19.17 1.69
N MET A 248 -0.34 19.13 2.98
CA MET A 248 -0.59 20.21 3.93
C MET A 248 0.62 21.14 4.14
N TYR A 249 1.77 20.84 3.51
CA TYR A 249 3.06 21.50 3.77
C TYR A 249 3.38 22.58 2.74
N ASP A 250 3.66 23.78 3.21
CA ASP A 250 4.26 24.84 2.39
C ASP A 250 5.77 24.88 2.57
N ALA A 251 6.50 24.37 1.59
CA ALA A 251 7.97 24.33 1.61
C ALA A 251 8.64 25.70 1.69
N LYS A 252 7.96 26.80 1.33
CA LYS A 252 8.53 28.16 1.37
C LYS A 252 8.53 28.71 2.79
N SER A 253 7.45 28.50 3.52
CA SER A 253 7.32 28.95 4.90
C SER A 253 7.82 27.90 5.91
N GLY A 254 7.94 26.63 5.52
CA GLY A 254 8.29 25.53 6.42
C GLY A 254 7.16 25.19 7.39
N THR A 255 5.91 25.39 6.98
CA THR A 255 4.74 25.23 7.86
C THR A 255 3.67 24.32 7.24
N TYR A 256 2.88 23.71 8.11
CA TYR A 256 1.70 22.91 7.78
C TYR A 256 0.43 23.73 8.02
N THR A 257 -0.59 23.49 7.20
CA THR A 257 -1.94 24.00 7.46
C THR A 257 -2.83 22.82 7.82
N ILE A 258 -3.34 22.77 9.05
CA ILE A 258 -4.24 21.72 9.54
C ILE A 258 -5.36 22.30 10.38
N GLU A 259 -6.60 21.88 10.14
CA GLU A 259 -7.83 22.41 10.76
C GLU A 259 -7.87 23.94 10.74
N GLY A 260 -7.45 24.52 9.59
CA GLY A 260 -7.41 25.98 9.37
C GLY A 260 -6.32 26.72 10.15
N LYS A 261 -5.40 26.03 10.81
CA LYS A 261 -4.28 26.62 11.56
C LYS A 261 -2.96 26.38 10.85
N GLN A 262 -2.15 27.44 10.77
CA GLN A 262 -0.77 27.33 10.30
C GLN A 262 0.15 27.02 11.48
N ILE A 263 0.92 25.93 11.39
CA ILE A 263 1.81 25.43 12.44
C ILE A 263 3.14 24.97 11.83
N ASP A 264 4.20 25.00 12.63
CA ASP A 264 5.50 24.45 12.24
C ASP A 264 5.57 22.92 12.44
N SER A 265 6.71 22.31 12.13
CA SER A 265 6.92 20.86 12.30
C SER A 265 6.71 20.41 13.74
N ALA A 266 7.15 21.20 14.73
CA ALA A 266 6.93 20.88 16.14
C ALA A 266 5.45 20.95 16.51
N GLY A 267 4.70 21.91 15.96
CA GLY A 267 3.24 22.03 16.08
C GLY A 267 2.53 20.82 15.51
N MET A 268 2.93 20.35 14.31
CA MET A 268 2.37 19.15 13.68
C MET A 268 2.62 17.88 14.52
N VAL A 269 3.84 17.70 15.00
CA VAL A 269 4.20 16.59 15.90
C VAL A 269 3.39 16.63 17.21
N ASN A 270 3.15 17.81 17.78
CA ASN A 270 2.32 17.96 18.98
C ASN A 270 0.86 17.64 18.70
N PHE A 271 0.31 18.08 17.55
CA PHE A 271 -1.05 17.78 17.14
C PHE A 271 -1.28 16.25 17.02
N LEU A 272 -0.37 15.54 16.35
CA LEU A 272 -0.46 14.07 16.21
C LEU A 272 -0.26 13.35 17.55
N ALA A 273 0.64 13.83 18.40
CA ALA A 273 0.85 13.28 19.74
C ALA A 273 -0.38 13.45 20.66
N ASP A 274 -1.07 14.59 20.56
CA ASP A 274 -2.31 14.85 21.30
C ASP A 274 -3.45 13.94 20.84
N LEU A 275 -3.55 13.67 19.52
CA LEU A 275 -4.51 12.68 19.01
C LEU A 275 -4.17 11.26 19.49
N ALA A 276 -2.91 10.85 19.34
CA ALA A 276 -2.47 9.51 19.78
C ALA A 276 -2.61 9.32 21.31
N GLY A 277 -2.52 10.39 22.09
CA GLY A 277 -2.73 10.36 23.54
C GLY A 277 -4.20 10.32 23.98
N LYS A 278 -5.15 10.56 23.08
CA LYS A 278 -6.60 10.56 23.38
C LYS A 278 -7.34 9.39 22.75
N TYR A 279 -6.81 8.85 21.69
CA TYR A 279 -7.46 7.83 20.86
C TYR A 279 -6.55 6.60 20.71
N PRO A 280 -7.08 5.40 20.49
CA PRO A 280 -6.29 4.18 20.38
C PRO A 280 -5.57 4.09 19.01
N ILE A 281 -4.78 5.10 18.69
CA ILE A 281 -3.98 5.20 17.47
C ILE A 281 -2.67 4.43 17.69
N VAL A 282 -2.43 3.42 16.86
CA VAL A 282 -1.25 2.56 16.91
C VAL A 282 -0.31 2.76 15.72
N SER A 283 -0.76 3.45 14.67
CA SER A 283 0.02 3.70 13.45
C SER A 283 -0.31 5.07 12.86
N ILE A 284 0.71 5.80 12.43
CA ILE A 284 0.62 7.09 11.72
C ILE A 284 1.53 7.02 10.51
N GLU A 285 0.94 7.13 9.33
CA GLU A 285 1.61 7.21 8.04
C GLU A 285 1.76 8.66 7.63
N ASP A 286 2.93 9.00 7.09
CA ASP A 286 3.31 10.31 6.57
C ASP A 286 2.85 11.48 7.45
N GLY A 287 3.18 11.38 8.75
CA GLY A 287 2.85 12.41 9.74
C GLY A 287 3.63 13.72 9.57
N CYS A 288 4.65 13.73 8.71
CA CYS A 288 5.40 14.90 8.25
C CYS A 288 5.62 14.82 6.74
N SER A 289 5.90 15.96 6.09
CA SER A 289 6.20 16.03 4.66
C SER A 289 7.41 15.17 4.28
N GLU A 290 7.43 14.64 3.05
CA GLU A 290 8.44 13.74 2.50
C GLU A 290 9.89 14.26 2.56
N ASP A 291 10.08 15.58 2.63
CA ASP A 291 11.38 16.23 2.74
C ASP A 291 11.61 16.98 4.07
N ASP A 292 10.63 16.95 5.00
CA ASP A 292 10.80 17.50 6.36
C ASP A 292 11.47 16.47 7.30
N TRP A 293 12.71 16.11 6.99
CA TRP A 293 13.51 15.18 7.81
C TRP A 293 13.67 15.59 9.27
N LYS A 294 13.59 16.91 9.56
CA LYS A 294 13.62 17.42 10.94
C LYS A 294 12.33 17.12 11.68
N GLY A 295 11.19 17.34 11.04
CA GLY A 295 9.87 16.95 11.57
C GLY A 295 9.79 15.45 11.81
N TRP A 296 10.26 14.65 10.86
CA TRP A 296 10.33 13.20 10.99
C TRP A 296 11.21 12.75 12.16
N LYS A 297 12.34 13.42 12.41
CA LYS A 297 13.17 13.14 13.56
C LYS A 297 12.44 13.44 14.88
N LEU A 298 11.76 14.60 14.96
CA LEU A 298 10.99 14.99 16.14
C LEU A 298 9.83 14.01 16.44
N ILE A 299 9.07 13.60 15.42
CA ILE A 299 7.96 12.65 15.62
C ILE A 299 8.49 11.28 16.04
N SER A 300 9.62 10.82 15.47
CA SER A 300 10.26 9.55 15.81
C SER A 300 10.72 9.53 17.27
N GLU A 301 11.34 10.58 17.74
CA GLU A 301 11.75 10.73 19.15
C GLU A 301 10.55 10.78 20.11
N LYS A 302 9.45 11.40 19.68
CA LYS A 302 8.27 11.61 20.55
C LYS A 302 7.34 10.40 20.62
N LEU A 303 7.10 9.72 19.52
CA LEU A 303 6.07 8.67 19.38
C LEU A 303 6.63 7.29 19.03
N GLY A 304 7.84 7.19 18.48
CA GLY A 304 8.34 5.97 17.82
C GLY A 304 8.47 4.73 18.70
N GLU A 305 8.49 4.88 20.04
CA GLU A 305 8.47 3.72 20.94
C GLU A 305 7.09 3.09 21.12
N LYS A 306 6.02 3.84 20.85
CA LYS A 306 4.63 3.41 21.14
C LYS A 306 3.75 3.35 19.92
N VAL A 307 4.07 4.11 18.89
CA VAL A 307 3.29 4.25 17.67
C VAL A 307 4.15 3.87 16.47
N GLN A 308 3.59 3.07 15.57
CA GLN A 308 4.18 2.79 14.28
C GLN A 308 4.19 4.07 13.45
N LEU A 309 5.35 4.49 13.00
CA LEU A 309 5.55 5.66 12.15
C LEU A 309 5.96 5.17 10.76
N VAL A 310 5.04 5.28 9.82
CA VAL A 310 5.16 4.70 8.49
C VAL A 310 5.60 5.76 7.49
N GLY A 311 6.71 5.52 6.79
CA GLY A 311 7.10 6.34 5.64
C GLY A 311 6.53 5.75 4.35
N ASP A 312 5.61 6.47 3.70
CA ASP A 312 5.14 6.24 2.34
C ASP A 312 5.93 7.15 1.38
N ASP A 313 5.54 8.42 1.23
CA ASP A 313 6.24 9.40 0.38
C ASP A 313 7.66 9.67 0.87
N LEU A 314 7.90 9.51 2.18
CA LEU A 314 9.24 9.60 2.75
C LEU A 314 10.22 8.61 2.12
N PHE A 315 9.80 7.36 1.91
CA PHE A 315 10.68 6.27 1.47
C PHE A 315 10.43 5.81 0.04
N VAL A 316 9.21 5.98 -0.48
CA VAL A 316 8.76 5.58 -1.83
C VAL A 316 9.23 4.18 -2.24
N THR A 317 9.21 3.24 -1.31
CA THR A 317 9.73 1.85 -1.48
C THR A 317 11.20 1.80 -1.96
N ASN A 318 11.95 2.90 -1.81
CA ASN A 318 13.29 3.07 -2.32
C ASN A 318 14.36 2.78 -1.25
N SER A 319 15.23 1.80 -1.50
CA SER A 319 16.29 1.36 -0.57
C SER A 319 17.27 2.47 -0.19
N VAL A 320 17.53 3.46 -1.07
CA VAL A 320 18.43 4.57 -0.76
C VAL A 320 17.81 5.52 0.27
N ARG A 321 16.52 5.89 0.08
CA ARG A 321 15.81 6.74 1.04
C ARG A 321 15.57 6.00 2.36
N LEU A 322 15.21 4.71 2.30
CA LEU A 322 15.07 3.87 3.49
C LEU A 322 16.38 3.76 4.27
N SER A 323 17.51 3.53 3.60
CA SER A 323 18.85 3.47 4.23
C SER A 323 19.19 4.77 4.97
N ARG A 324 18.83 5.93 4.40
CA ARG A 324 18.97 7.22 5.08
C ARG A 324 18.10 7.28 6.34
N GLY A 325 16.82 6.91 6.25
CA GLY A 325 15.91 6.90 7.40
C GLY A 325 16.42 6.02 8.54
N ILE A 326 16.91 4.83 8.22
CA ILE A 326 17.52 3.89 9.17
C ILE A 326 18.76 4.53 9.83
N ALA A 327 19.66 5.11 9.05
CA ALA A 327 20.88 5.73 9.56
C ALA A 327 20.60 6.95 10.47
N GLU A 328 19.59 7.73 10.17
CA GLU A 328 19.18 8.90 10.95
C GLU A 328 18.22 8.55 12.10
N GLY A 329 17.73 7.29 12.20
CA GLY A 329 16.74 6.85 13.20
C GLY A 329 15.40 7.56 13.02
N VAL A 330 14.91 7.63 11.79
CA VAL A 330 13.69 8.30 11.36
C VAL A 330 12.66 7.28 10.93
N ALA A 331 11.41 7.41 11.41
CA ALA A 331 10.34 6.42 11.26
C ALA A 331 10.69 5.06 11.92
N ASN A 332 9.86 4.04 11.73
CA ASN A 332 10.10 2.68 12.21
C ASN A 332 9.35 1.62 11.38
N SER A 333 8.74 2.07 10.28
CA SER A 333 8.01 1.24 9.31
C SER A 333 8.09 1.85 7.92
N ILE A 334 8.00 0.99 6.89
CA ILE A 334 7.91 1.40 5.48
C ILE A 334 6.58 0.94 4.88
N LEU A 335 5.92 1.81 4.13
CA LEU A 335 4.86 1.41 3.21
C LEU A 335 5.49 0.90 1.92
N VAL A 336 5.01 -0.23 1.41
CA VAL A 336 5.58 -0.91 0.25
C VAL A 336 4.57 -0.90 -0.88
N LYS A 337 4.82 -0.06 -1.87
CA LYS A 337 4.03 0.07 -3.10
C LYS A 337 4.88 -0.36 -4.28
N VAL A 338 4.59 -1.49 -4.88
CA VAL A 338 5.42 -2.10 -5.94
C VAL A 338 5.71 -1.16 -7.11
N ASN A 339 4.75 -0.30 -7.47
CA ASN A 339 4.89 0.63 -8.59
C ASN A 339 5.71 1.89 -8.27
N GLN A 340 5.95 2.21 -6.99
CA GLN A 340 6.83 3.33 -6.61
C GLN A 340 8.30 3.05 -6.94
N ILE A 341 8.68 1.77 -7.01
CA ILE A 341 10.05 1.36 -7.34
C ILE A 341 10.13 0.64 -8.68
N GLY A 342 9.18 -0.22 -9.04
CA GLY A 342 8.97 -0.73 -10.39
C GLY A 342 9.53 -2.11 -10.72
N THR A 343 10.11 -2.85 -9.76
CA THR A 343 10.44 -4.28 -9.89
C THR A 343 10.14 -5.04 -8.59
N LEU A 344 9.90 -6.34 -8.69
CA LEU A 344 9.78 -7.20 -7.51
C LEU A 344 11.11 -7.35 -6.78
N THR A 345 12.23 -7.44 -7.50
CA THR A 345 13.58 -7.55 -6.90
C THR A 345 13.88 -6.35 -6.01
N GLU A 346 13.66 -5.12 -6.48
CA GLU A 346 13.86 -3.91 -5.66
C GLU A 346 12.87 -3.82 -4.50
N THR A 347 11.59 -4.22 -4.73
CA THR A 347 10.56 -4.28 -3.68
C THR A 347 10.96 -5.23 -2.56
N ILE A 348 11.39 -6.45 -2.90
CA ILE A 348 11.85 -7.46 -1.94
C ILE A 348 13.08 -6.95 -1.18
N ALA A 349 14.03 -6.31 -1.88
CA ALA A 349 15.22 -5.73 -1.25
C ALA A 349 14.88 -4.66 -0.22
N ALA A 350 13.90 -3.79 -0.51
CA ALA A 350 13.43 -2.76 0.43
C ALA A 350 12.80 -3.38 1.68
N VAL A 351 11.91 -4.39 1.52
CA VAL A 351 11.30 -5.11 2.64
C VAL A 351 12.37 -5.80 3.50
N GLN A 352 13.30 -6.50 2.88
CA GLN A 352 14.39 -7.18 3.60
C GLN A 352 15.31 -6.20 4.33
N MET A 353 15.59 -5.04 3.74
CA MET A 353 16.38 -3.98 4.39
C MET A 353 15.65 -3.46 5.63
N ALA A 354 14.34 -3.16 5.53
CA ALA A 354 13.50 -2.74 6.64
C ALA A 354 13.55 -3.76 7.79
N HIS A 355 13.27 -5.03 7.51
CA HIS A 355 13.25 -6.08 8.51
C HIS A 355 14.60 -6.29 9.21
N ARG A 356 15.74 -6.27 8.45
CA ARG A 356 17.08 -6.37 9.03
C ARG A 356 17.43 -5.20 9.96
N ALA A 357 16.85 -4.03 9.71
CA ALA A 357 17.02 -2.85 10.56
C ALA A 357 16.04 -2.80 11.76
N GLY A 358 15.15 -3.80 11.88
CA GLY A 358 14.11 -3.81 12.91
C GLY A 358 12.89 -2.95 12.59
N TYR A 359 12.76 -2.40 11.37
CA TYR A 359 11.55 -1.73 10.89
C TYR A 359 10.49 -2.78 10.54
N THR A 360 9.22 -2.38 10.62
CA THR A 360 8.10 -3.13 10.04
C THR A 360 7.90 -2.74 8.58
N SER A 361 7.12 -3.51 7.86
CA SER A 361 6.69 -3.20 6.50
C SER A 361 5.18 -3.43 6.34
N ILE A 362 4.56 -2.71 5.43
CA ILE A 362 3.14 -2.81 5.12
C ILE A 362 3.02 -2.97 3.61
N SER A 363 2.48 -4.09 3.13
CA SER A 363 2.14 -4.23 1.71
C SER A 363 0.95 -3.34 1.38
N SER A 364 1.04 -2.51 0.34
CA SER A 364 0.04 -1.48 0.08
C SER A 364 -0.45 -1.49 -1.36
N HIS A 365 -1.74 -1.19 -1.52
CA HIS A 365 -2.39 -0.84 -2.78
C HIS A 365 -2.04 0.59 -3.22
N ARG A 366 -2.64 1.02 -4.34
CA ARG A 366 -2.72 2.42 -4.76
C ARG A 366 -4.18 2.86 -4.88
N SER A 367 -4.41 4.16 -5.06
CA SER A 367 -5.76 4.70 -5.26
C SER A 367 -6.42 4.20 -6.56
N GLY A 368 -5.66 4.01 -7.63
CA GLY A 368 -6.09 3.32 -8.85
C GLY A 368 -5.65 1.86 -8.85
N GLU A 369 -6.59 0.95 -8.66
CA GLU A 369 -6.36 -0.49 -8.58
C GLU A 369 -7.08 -1.25 -9.70
N THR A 370 -6.76 -2.54 -9.82
CA THR A 370 -7.44 -3.49 -10.68
C THR A 370 -7.91 -4.69 -9.84
N GLU A 371 -8.38 -5.77 -10.48
CA GLU A 371 -8.68 -7.04 -9.81
C GLU A 371 -7.41 -7.82 -9.42
N ASP A 372 -6.22 -7.39 -9.86
CA ASP A 372 -4.95 -8.01 -9.50
C ASP A 372 -4.81 -8.09 -7.97
N ALA A 373 -4.39 -9.26 -7.49
CA ALA A 373 -4.26 -9.54 -6.06
C ALA A 373 -2.81 -9.85 -5.63
N THR A 374 -1.83 -9.59 -6.49
CA THR A 374 -0.41 -9.88 -6.27
C THR A 374 0.11 -9.37 -4.92
N ILE A 375 -0.35 -8.17 -4.48
CA ILE A 375 0.07 -7.59 -3.20
C ILE A 375 -0.38 -8.42 -1.98
N ALA A 376 -1.45 -9.21 -2.09
CA ALA A 376 -1.86 -10.13 -1.03
C ALA A 376 -0.88 -11.31 -0.91
N ASP A 377 -0.47 -11.89 -2.04
CA ASP A 377 0.57 -12.93 -2.08
C ASP A 377 1.93 -12.40 -1.61
N LEU A 378 2.29 -11.18 -2.01
CA LEU A 378 3.50 -10.49 -1.54
C LEU A 378 3.48 -10.30 -0.02
N ALA A 379 2.35 -9.88 0.55
CA ALA A 379 2.23 -9.67 2.00
C ALA A 379 2.51 -10.95 2.80
N VAL A 380 1.99 -12.09 2.34
CA VAL A 380 2.23 -13.39 2.98
C VAL A 380 3.63 -13.91 2.66
N GLY A 381 4.05 -13.84 1.40
CA GLY A 381 5.35 -14.32 0.94
C GLY A 381 6.51 -13.60 1.63
N LEU A 382 6.44 -12.29 1.76
CA LEU A 382 7.49 -11.48 2.40
C LEU A 382 7.29 -11.31 3.91
N SER A 383 6.22 -11.90 4.48
CA SER A 383 5.90 -11.80 5.91
C SER A 383 5.85 -10.34 6.39
N THR A 384 5.21 -9.44 5.61
CA THR A 384 5.12 -8.03 5.99
C THR A 384 4.32 -7.81 7.28
N GLY A 385 3.48 -8.78 7.64
CA GLY A 385 2.66 -8.75 8.85
C GLY A 385 1.49 -7.75 8.80
N GLN A 386 1.44 -6.87 7.80
CA GLN A 386 0.40 -5.87 7.63
C GLN A 386 0.10 -5.64 6.13
N ILE A 387 -1.14 -5.30 5.82
CA ILE A 387 -1.59 -4.92 4.47
C ILE A 387 -2.54 -3.72 4.53
N LYS A 388 -2.28 -2.72 3.70
CA LYS A 388 -3.13 -1.55 3.47
C LYS A 388 -3.73 -1.68 2.07
N THR A 389 -5.01 -2.09 1.97
CA THR A 389 -5.63 -2.36 0.67
C THR A 389 -7.06 -1.83 0.58
N GLY A 390 -7.31 -0.67 1.22
CA GLY A 390 -8.59 0.03 1.18
C GLY A 390 -9.63 -0.56 2.13
N SER A 391 -10.89 -0.23 1.87
CA SER A 391 -12.02 -0.56 2.74
C SER A 391 -12.65 -1.91 2.42
N ALA A 392 -13.73 -2.23 3.17
CA ALA A 392 -14.59 -3.41 2.97
C ALA A 392 -15.61 -3.21 1.84
N SER A 393 -15.31 -2.40 0.83
CA SER A 393 -16.18 -2.13 -0.33
C SER A 393 -15.34 -1.88 -1.58
N ARG A 394 -15.95 -1.98 -2.76
CA ARG A 394 -15.34 -1.97 -4.11
C ARG A 394 -14.53 -3.26 -4.39
N SER A 395 -14.82 -3.89 -5.52
CA SER A 395 -14.24 -5.21 -5.89
C SER A 395 -12.73 -5.18 -6.07
N ASP A 396 -12.17 -4.05 -6.50
CA ASP A 396 -10.74 -3.82 -6.62
C ASP A 396 -9.99 -3.91 -5.27
N ARG A 397 -10.65 -3.58 -4.16
CA ARG A 397 -10.14 -3.75 -2.79
C ARG A 397 -10.43 -5.14 -2.26
N ILE A 398 -11.66 -5.59 -2.39
CA ILE A 398 -12.13 -6.91 -1.91
C ILE A 398 -11.37 -8.06 -2.56
N ALA A 399 -10.89 -7.92 -3.80
CA ALA A 399 -10.09 -8.93 -4.49
C ALA A 399 -8.88 -9.38 -3.65
N LYS A 400 -8.17 -8.43 -3.01
CA LYS A 400 -7.00 -8.70 -2.16
C LYS A 400 -7.39 -9.42 -0.86
N TYR A 401 -8.47 -8.99 -0.20
CA TYR A 401 -9.00 -9.68 0.99
C TYR A 401 -9.47 -11.10 0.66
N ASN A 402 -10.15 -11.28 -0.47
CA ASN A 402 -10.58 -12.60 -0.93
C ASN A 402 -9.37 -13.50 -1.23
N GLN A 403 -8.28 -12.97 -1.77
CA GLN A 403 -7.04 -13.73 -1.99
C GLN A 403 -6.43 -14.17 -0.64
N LEU A 404 -6.39 -13.30 0.36
CA LEU A 404 -5.90 -13.67 1.70
C LEU A 404 -6.77 -14.75 2.35
N LEU A 405 -8.09 -14.74 2.15
CA LEU A 405 -8.97 -15.82 2.61
C LEU A 405 -8.65 -17.16 1.92
N ARG A 406 -8.38 -17.16 0.58
CA ARG A 406 -7.95 -18.37 -0.13
C ARG A 406 -6.60 -18.88 0.36
N ILE A 407 -5.67 -17.96 0.64
CA ILE A 407 -4.37 -18.32 1.23
C ILE A 407 -4.56 -18.93 2.62
N GLN A 408 -5.39 -18.35 3.48
CA GLN A 408 -5.70 -18.92 4.80
C GLN A 408 -6.28 -20.33 4.66
N GLU A 409 -7.25 -20.54 3.77
CA GLU A 409 -7.86 -21.85 3.51
C GLU A 409 -6.80 -22.86 3.05
N SER A 410 -5.93 -22.47 2.12
CA SER A 410 -4.83 -23.31 1.62
C SER A 410 -3.81 -23.69 2.68
N LEU A 411 -3.57 -22.83 3.66
CA LEU A 411 -2.65 -23.07 4.78
C LEU A 411 -3.27 -23.93 5.89
N GLY A 412 -4.61 -23.92 6.01
CA GLY A 412 -5.35 -24.63 7.07
C GLY A 412 -4.83 -24.25 8.46
N ASP A 413 -4.64 -25.27 9.33
CA ASP A 413 -4.15 -25.07 10.70
C ASP A 413 -2.72 -24.49 10.78
N GLY A 414 -2.01 -24.43 9.66
CA GLY A 414 -0.67 -23.83 9.58
C GLY A 414 -0.68 -22.32 9.44
N ALA A 415 -1.84 -21.71 9.16
CA ALA A 415 -1.97 -20.28 9.02
C ALA A 415 -1.72 -19.55 10.36
N LEU A 416 -0.96 -18.46 10.30
CA LEU A 416 -0.74 -17.56 11.44
C LEU A 416 -1.32 -16.20 11.11
N TYR A 417 -1.87 -15.51 12.10
CA TYR A 417 -2.36 -14.14 11.94
C TYR A 417 -1.49 -13.16 12.73
N ALA A 418 -1.03 -12.10 12.07
CA ALA A 418 -0.07 -11.15 12.64
C ALA A 418 -0.67 -10.18 13.68
N GLY A 419 -1.99 -10.08 13.82
CA GLY A 419 -2.66 -9.01 14.57
C GLY A 419 -2.14 -8.83 16.00
N ARG A 420 -2.02 -9.92 16.77
CA ARG A 420 -1.55 -9.84 18.16
C ARG A 420 -0.07 -9.43 18.26
N GLU A 421 0.77 -9.83 17.32
CA GLU A 421 2.18 -9.44 17.28
C GLU A 421 2.33 -7.95 16.97
N VAL A 422 1.57 -7.44 15.98
CA VAL A 422 1.51 -6.02 15.66
C VAL A 422 1.04 -5.23 16.88
N ARG A 423 -0.02 -5.69 17.58
CA ARG A 423 -0.53 -5.05 18.79
C ARG A 423 0.48 -5.03 19.93
N ALA A 424 1.22 -6.13 20.12
CA ALA A 424 2.24 -6.21 21.17
C ALA A 424 3.41 -5.26 20.91
N ARG A 425 3.78 -5.09 19.63
CA ARG A 425 4.86 -4.19 19.22
C ARG A 425 4.45 -2.71 19.31
N TRP A 426 3.21 -2.40 18.97
CA TRP A 426 2.68 -1.03 18.93
C TRP A 426 1.47 -0.89 19.88
N PRO A 427 1.71 -0.73 21.18
CA PRO A 427 0.63 -0.66 22.16
C PRO A 427 -0.18 0.63 22.12
N GLY A 428 0.30 1.66 21.40
CA GLY A 428 -0.28 3.00 21.41
C GLY A 428 0.12 3.82 22.64
N VAL A 429 -0.33 5.06 22.69
CA VAL A 429 0.02 6.02 23.76
C VAL A 429 -1.01 5.98 24.91
N CYS A 430 -2.26 5.58 24.62
CA CYS A 430 -3.37 5.52 25.61
C CYS A 430 -3.18 4.40 26.62
#